data_43efdcd07553c9c0f8da7e25ce013554
#
_entry.id   43efdcd07553c9c0f8da7e25ce013554
#
_cell.length_a   1.000
_cell.length_b   1.000
_cell.length_c   1.000
_cell.angle_alpha   90.00
_cell.angle_beta   90.00
_cell.angle_gamma   90.00
#
_symmetry.space_group_name_H-M   'P 1'
#
loop_
_entity.id
_entity.type
_entity.pdbx_description
1 polymer ?
#
loop_
_entity_poly.entity_id
_entity_poly.type
_entity_poly.pdbx_seq_one_letter_code
_entity_poly.pdbx_strand_id
1 'polypeptide(L)'
;METSFLPLLFGGDINVYSMARAFHEAYGIRSTAYGKFPTGPCYQSDIIDYRPCRDIESDAVFVEKVTAFAHEHRDKTVLCIGCGDSYVKLAARHKGEFPQNVTAPYIDIDLMDVLTHKERFYTLCDQYGIDHPGTFVYHKEMGHDFELPFPPPYICKPANGVAYWEHPFEGNEKVFCLPDRAALERTLDKVYAAGYPDTMILQEFIPGDDSYMRVLTCYSDEQARVKLMCLGHVLLEEHTPHGIGNHAVILTEPNEALCLKFKDFLEAVGFTGFSNFDIKYDQRDGKFKAFEINTRQGRSNYYVTGAGYNLAKILVEDRVEHKPLELVVTRNRSLWRVVPQQVAYAYTPKKYHA
;
A
#
# COMPACT_ATOMS: atom_id res chain seq x y z
N MET A 1 -25.45 19.88 -0.03
CA MET A 1 -25.26 20.17 1.42
C MET A 1 -23.81 20.58 1.62
N GLU A 2 -23.56 21.60 2.41
CA GLU A 2 -22.20 22.00 2.75
C GLU A 2 -21.63 21.03 3.77
N THR A 3 -20.46 20.43 3.49
CA THR A 3 -19.81 19.48 4.40
C THR A 3 -18.94 20.21 5.41
N SER A 4 -18.82 19.67 6.63
CA SER A 4 -17.93 20.17 7.67
C SER A 4 -16.45 19.83 7.42
N PHE A 5 -16.13 19.16 6.33
CA PHE A 5 -14.78 18.72 5.98
C PHE A 5 -14.48 18.88 4.49
N LEU A 6 -13.19 18.88 4.16
CA LEU A 6 -12.68 18.88 2.78
C LEU A 6 -11.55 17.85 2.63
N PRO A 7 -11.59 16.98 1.59
CA PRO A 7 -10.49 16.09 1.28
C PRO A 7 -9.38 16.83 0.52
N LEU A 8 -8.17 16.74 1.05
CA LEU A 8 -6.93 17.20 0.43
C LEU A 8 -6.04 15.99 0.15
N LEU A 9 -5.95 15.61 -1.12
CA LEU A 9 -5.30 14.38 -1.57
C LEU A 9 -3.93 14.66 -2.18
N PHE A 10 -2.99 13.73 -2.04
CA PHE A 10 -1.65 13.86 -2.60
C PHE A 10 -1.28 12.68 -3.48
N GLY A 11 -0.89 12.97 -4.74
CA GLY A 11 -0.60 12.03 -5.81
C GLY A 11 -1.34 12.39 -7.10
N GLY A 12 -1.23 11.57 -8.14
CA GLY A 12 -1.88 11.84 -9.44
C GLY A 12 -2.37 10.60 -10.17
N ASP A 13 -2.26 9.44 -9.55
CA ASP A 13 -2.59 8.13 -10.13
C ASP A 13 -4.02 7.66 -9.79
N ILE A 14 -4.29 6.40 -10.12
CA ILE A 14 -5.59 5.77 -9.87
C ILE A 14 -5.94 5.67 -8.37
N ASN A 15 -4.95 5.68 -7.45
CA ASN A 15 -5.20 5.70 -6.01
C ASN A 15 -5.91 6.99 -5.60
N VAL A 16 -5.39 8.14 -6.03
CA VAL A 16 -6.01 9.46 -5.78
C VAL A 16 -7.41 9.53 -6.38
N TYR A 17 -7.53 9.13 -7.65
CA TYR A 17 -8.83 9.11 -8.33
C TYR A 17 -9.85 8.25 -7.58
N SER A 18 -9.44 7.08 -7.11
CA SER A 18 -10.29 6.15 -6.36
C SER A 18 -10.76 6.75 -5.03
N MET A 19 -9.89 7.41 -4.29
CA MET A 19 -10.26 8.11 -3.05
C MET A 19 -11.19 9.30 -3.33
N ALA A 20 -10.88 10.13 -4.32
CA ALA A 20 -11.74 11.25 -4.70
C ALA A 20 -13.13 10.77 -5.16
N ARG A 21 -13.18 9.67 -5.91
CA ARG A 21 -14.43 9.04 -6.31
C ARG A 21 -15.22 8.53 -5.12
N ALA A 22 -14.59 7.92 -4.14
CA ALA A 22 -15.25 7.48 -2.91
C ALA A 22 -15.86 8.66 -2.14
N PHE A 23 -15.15 9.80 -2.03
CA PHE A 23 -15.69 11.03 -1.45
C PHE A 23 -16.86 11.60 -2.26
N HIS A 24 -16.73 11.62 -3.59
CA HIS A 24 -17.79 12.12 -4.46
C HIS A 24 -19.06 11.27 -4.37
N GLU A 25 -18.92 9.94 -4.39
CA GLU A 25 -20.08 9.02 -4.28
C GLU A 25 -20.77 9.10 -2.92
N ALA A 26 -20.02 9.28 -1.83
CA ALA A 26 -20.59 9.33 -0.48
C ALA A 26 -21.19 10.70 -0.13
N TYR A 27 -20.60 11.79 -0.63
CA TYR A 27 -20.89 13.15 -0.14
C TYR A 27 -21.19 14.17 -1.23
N GLY A 28 -21.08 13.82 -2.53
CA GLY A 28 -21.30 14.72 -3.65
C GLY A 28 -20.26 15.85 -3.76
N ILE A 29 -19.10 15.74 -3.10
CA ILE A 29 -18.07 16.79 -3.06
C ILE A 29 -16.96 16.54 -4.08
N ARG A 30 -16.28 17.63 -4.46
CA ARG A 30 -15.02 17.57 -5.20
C ARG A 30 -13.86 17.52 -4.20
N SER A 31 -12.87 16.69 -4.48
CA SER A 31 -11.62 16.67 -3.71
C SER A 31 -10.59 17.63 -4.31
N THR A 32 -9.80 18.32 -3.50
CA THR A 32 -8.58 18.98 -3.98
C THR A 32 -7.44 17.99 -3.97
N ALA A 33 -6.63 17.95 -5.05
CA ALA A 33 -5.48 17.05 -5.11
C ALA A 33 -4.24 17.74 -5.67
N TYR A 34 -3.09 17.50 -5.04
CA TYR A 34 -1.78 17.91 -5.54
C TYR A 34 -1.01 16.71 -6.08
N GLY A 35 -0.44 16.83 -7.27
CA GLY A 35 0.46 15.85 -7.88
C GLY A 35 1.53 16.51 -8.72
N LYS A 36 2.59 15.78 -9.07
CA LYS A 36 3.78 16.33 -9.73
C LYS A 36 3.51 16.87 -11.14
N PHE A 37 2.66 16.19 -11.91
CA PHE A 37 2.52 16.43 -13.35
C PHE A 37 1.07 16.61 -13.77
N PRO A 38 0.78 17.47 -14.78
CA PRO A 38 -0.56 17.64 -15.33
C PRO A 38 -0.95 16.46 -16.24
N THR A 39 -1.05 15.27 -15.66
CA THR A 39 -1.33 14.01 -16.36
C THR A 39 -2.02 13.01 -15.44
N GLY A 40 -2.48 11.90 -15.99
CA GLY A 40 -3.12 10.81 -15.24
C GLY A 40 -4.62 11.00 -15.03
N PRO A 41 -5.27 10.08 -14.33
CA PRO A 41 -6.74 10.05 -14.21
C PRO A 41 -7.33 11.20 -13.38
N CYS A 42 -6.50 11.92 -12.59
CA CYS A 42 -6.93 13.06 -11.80
C CYS A 42 -6.97 14.36 -12.60
N TYR A 43 -6.11 14.49 -13.58
CA TYR A 43 -5.99 15.70 -14.39
C TYR A 43 -7.23 15.86 -15.28
N GLN A 44 -7.86 17.02 -15.23
CA GLN A 44 -9.11 17.36 -15.93
C GLN A 44 -10.33 16.50 -15.51
N SER A 45 -10.31 15.92 -14.32
CA SER A 45 -11.46 15.20 -13.77
C SER A 45 -12.50 16.17 -13.18
N ASP A 46 -13.77 15.96 -13.46
CA ASP A 46 -14.86 16.79 -12.93
C ASP A 46 -15.04 16.68 -11.41
N ILE A 47 -14.58 15.58 -10.80
CA ILE A 47 -14.71 15.33 -9.37
C ILE A 47 -13.45 15.73 -8.55
N ILE A 48 -12.40 16.27 -9.23
CA ILE A 48 -11.14 16.64 -8.61
C ILE A 48 -10.74 18.06 -9.05
N ASP A 49 -10.42 18.92 -8.08
CA ASP A 49 -9.65 20.15 -8.31
C ASP A 49 -8.17 19.78 -8.27
N TYR A 50 -7.61 19.38 -9.44
CA TYR A 50 -6.24 18.90 -9.51
C TYR A 50 -5.26 20.05 -9.76
N ARG A 51 -4.29 20.16 -8.88
CA ARG A 51 -3.28 21.24 -8.85
C ARG A 51 -1.87 20.68 -9.07
N PRO A 52 -1.35 20.70 -10.29
CA PRO A 52 0.02 20.26 -10.56
C PRO A 52 1.03 21.09 -9.76
N CYS A 53 1.94 20.40 -9.06
CA CYS A 53 3.02 21.00 -8.28
C CYS A 53 4.25 20.10 -8.35
N ARG A 54 5.26 20.49 -9.14
CA ARG A 54 6.42 19.64 -9.45
C ARG A 54 7.18 19.22 -8.19
N ASP A 55 7.30 20.14 -7.21
CA ASP A 55 8.12 19.95 -6.03
C ASP A 55 7.29 19.50 -4.81
N ILE A 56 6.08 18.98 -5.02
CA ILE A 56 5.14 18.60 -3.95
C ILE A 56 5.67 17.50 -3.02
N GLU A 57 6.70 16.77 -3.42
CA GLU A 57 7.35 15.75 -2.57
C GLU A 57 8.49 16.33 -1.72
N SER A 58 8.79 17.63 -1.78
CA SER A 58 9.70 18.25 -0.82
C SER A 58 8.96 18.60 0.47
N ASP A 59 9.61 18.37 1.62
CA ASP A 59 9.03 18.63 2.96
C ASP A 59 8.45 20.04 3.06
N ALA A 60 9.22 21.07 2.67
CA ALA A 60 8.81 22.45 2.77
C ALA A 60 7.58 22.79 1.92
N VAL A 61 7.54 22.33 0.66
CA VAL A 61 6.41 22.59 -0.25
C VAL A 61 5.16 21.82 0.20
N PHE A 62 5.32 20.58 0.65
CA PHE A 62 4.22 19.77 1.16
C PHE A 62 3.55 20.47 2.36
N VAL A 63 4.33 20.85 3.38
CA VAL A 63 3.84 21.54 4.58
C VAL A 63 3.21 22.89 4.23
N GLU A 64 3.84 23.67 3.33
CA GLU A 64 3.28 24.94 2.83
C GLU A 64 1.88 24.73 2.21
N LYS A 65 1.71 23.73 1.31
CA LYS A 65 0.43 23.52 0.63
C LYS A 65 -0.67 23.03 1.58
N VAL A 66 -0.34 22.13 2.52
CA VAL A 66 -1.29 21.70 3.55
C VAL A 66 -1.71 22.87 4.42
N THR A 67 -0.75 23.65 4.92
CA THR A 67 -0.99 24.79 5.81
C THR A 67 -1.79 25.90 5.12
N ALA A 68 -1.44 26.25 3.88
CA ALA A 68 -2.16 27.26 3.11
C ALA A 68 -3.62 26.84 2.87
N PHE A 69 -3.85 25.60 2.46
CA PHE A 69 -5.19 25.07 2.25
C PHE A 69 -6.02 25.05 3.55
N ALA A 70 -5.41 24.64 4.65
CA ALA A 70 -6.07 24.64 5.96
C ALA A 70 -6.45 26.08 6.43
N HIS A 71 -5.59 27.06 6.18
CA HIS A 71 -5.86 28.45 6.52
C HIS A 71 -6.95 29.09 5.64
N GLU A 72 -7.06 28.65 4.38
CA GLU A 72 -8.16 29.07 3.48
C GLU A 72 -9.51 28.52 3.94
N HIS A 73 -9.52 27.37 4.64
CA HIS A 73 -10.72 26.63 5.06
C HIS A 73 -10.78 26.40 6.58
N ARG A 74 -10.61 27.45 7.37
CA ARG A 74 -10.51 27.39 8.85
C ARG A 74 -11.77 26.87 9.55
N ASP A 75 -12.90 26.96 8.88
CA ASP A 75 -14.21 26.50 9.36
C ASP A 75 -14.49 25.02 9.06
N LYS A 76 -13.53 24.32 8.42
CA LYS A 76 -13.68 22.92 7.99
C LYS A 76 -12.52 22.06 8.45
N THR A 77 -12.79 20.81 8.71
CA THR A 77 -11.74 19.79 8.89
C THR A 77 -11.12 19.44 7.54
N VAL A 78 -9.81 19.61 7.41
CA VAL A 78 -9.05 19.21 6.22
C VAL A 78 -8.52 17.79 6.42
N LEU A 79 -9.01 16.84 5.60
CA LEU A 79 -8.52 15.46 5.61
C LEU A 79 -7.30 15.35 4.66
N CYS A 80 -6.09 15.33 5.24
CA CYS A 80 -4.83 15.22 4.50
C CYS A 80 -4.52 13.75 4.20
N ILE A 81 -4.68 13.33 2.93
CA ILE A 81 -4.57 11.93 2.51
C ILE A 81 -3.51 11.75 1.44
N GLY A 82 -2.42 11.06 1.79
CA GLY A 82 -1.42 10.60 0.85
C GLY A 82 -1.90 9.36 0.08
N CYS A 83 -1.74 9.37 -1.23
CA CYS A 83 -2.11 8.26 -2.10
C CYS A 83 -0.86 7.63 -2.78
N GLY A 84 0.27 7.69 -2.10
CA GLY A 84 1.55 7.10 -2.46
C GLY A 84 2.49 7.13 -1.26
N ASP A 85 3.46 6.23 -1.22
CA ASP A 85 4.31 6.01 -0.03
C ASP A 85 5.10 7.26 0.37
N SER A 86 5.62 8.05 -0.61
CA SER A 86 6.30 9.32 -0.36
C SER A 86 5.39 10.32 0.34
N TYR A 87 4.15 10.50 -0.14
CA TYR A 87 3.19 11.44 0.43
C TYR A 87 2.70 11.03 1.83
N VAL A 88 2.53 9.74 2.05
CA VAL A 88 2.15 9.20 3.35
C VAL A 88 3.26 9.42 4.36
N LYS A 89 4.51 9.20 3.96
CA LYS A 89 5.69 9.45 4.80
C LYS A 89 5.83 10.93 5.16
N LEU A 90 5.60 11.83 4.21
CA LEU A 90 5.56 13.27 4.45
C LEU A 90 4.45 13.65 5.44
N ALA A 91 3.23 13.16 5.21
CA ALA A 91 2.10 13.44 6.09
C ALA A 91 2.33 12.93 7.53
N ALA A 92 2.87 11.71 7.68
CA ALA A 92 3.18 11.13 8.99
C ALA A 92 4.29 11.90 9.72
N ARG A 93 5.32 12.33 9.00
CA ARG A 93 6.45 13.10 9.55
C ARG A 93 6.02 14.46 10.07
N HIS A 94 5.18 15.16 9.33
CA HIS A 94 4.80 16.55 9.59
C HIS A 94 3.43 16.73 10.23
N LYS A 95 2.71 15.65 10.57
CA LYS A 95 1.35 15.77 11.14
C LYS A 95 1.27 16.64 12.40
N GLY A 96 2.33 16.70 13.19
CA GLY A 96 2.44 17.54 14.38
C GLY A 96 2.67 19.03 14.10
N GLU A 97 3.01 19.39 12.87
CA GLU A 97 3.25 20.79 12.44
C GLU A 97 2.03 21.41 11.76
N PHE A 98 1.03 20.61 11.43
CA PHE A 98 -0.15 21.09 10.71
C PHE A 98 -1.09 21.89 11.61
N PRO A 99 -1.85 22.86 11.03
CA PRO A 99 -2.93 23.55 11.73
C PRO A 99 -3.93 22.60 12.38
N GLN A 100 -4.56 23.03 13.48
CA GLN A 100 -5.48 22.22 14.28
C GLN A 100 -6.68 21.64 13.48
N ASN A 101 -7.07 22.28 12.39
CA ASN A 101 -8.15 21.82 11.52
C ASN A 101 -7.68 20.78 10.48
N VAL A 102 -6.43 20.31 10.52
CA VAL A 102 -5.92 19.25 9.64
C VAL A 102 -5.91 17.91 10.37
N THR A 103 -6.50 16.93 9.75
CA THR A 103 -6.43 15.52 10.18
C THR A 103 -5.63 14.72 9.17
N ALA A 104 -4.46 14.21 9.59
CA ALA A 104 -3.64 13.27 8.83
C ALA A 104 -3.71 11.89 9.52
N PRO A 105 -4.51 10.93 9.00
CA PRO A 105 -4.86 9.69 9.69
C PRO A 105 -3.77 8.63 9.58
N TYR A 106 -2.57 8.93 10.07
CA TYR A 106 -1.39 8.07 9.95
C TYR A 106 -0.78 7.75 11.31
N ILE A 107 -0.17 6.56 11.40
CA ILE A 107 0.70 6.15 12.50
C ILE A 107 1.90 7.10 12.62
N ASP A 108 2.62 7.02 13.73
CA ASP A 108 3.86 7.77 13.90
C ASP A 108 4.95 7.28 12.94
N ILE A 109 5.84 8.20 12.56
CA ILE A 109 6.88 7.93 11.57
C ILE A 109 7.80 6.78 11.99
N ASP A 110 8.10 6.65 13.29
CA ASP A 110 8.94 5.58 13.81
C ASP A 110 8.29 4.19 13.59
N LEU A 111 7.00 4.05 13.88
CA LEU A 111 6.27 2.82 13.61
C LEU A 111 6.16 2.56 12.10
N MET A 112 5.96 3.62 11.31
CA MET A 112 5.92 3.51 9.85
C MET A 112 7.25 2.98 9.30
N ASP A 113 8.39 3.50 9.76
CA ASP A 113 9.72 3.06 9.36
C ASP A 113 10.01 1.61 9.79
N VAL A 114 9.47 1.17 10.92
CA VAL A 114 9.54 -0.25 11.34
C VAL A 114 8.73 -1.14 10.40
N LEU A 115 7.48 -0.79 10.12
CA LEU A 115 6.56 -1.62 9.33
C LEU A 115 6.93 -1.66 7.83
N THR A 116 7.50 -0.58 7.30
CA THR A 116 7.89 -0.52 5.87
C THR A 116 9.29 -1.08 5.60
N HIS A 117 10.12 -1.25 6.62
CA HIS A 117 11.41 -1.91 6.50
C HIS A 117 11.22 -3.44 6.56
N LYS A 118 11.53 -4.14 5.48
CA LYS A 118 11.17 -5.55 5.31
C LYS A 118 11.72 -6.49 6.39
N GLU A 119 12.97 -6.30 6.81
CA GLU A 119 13.57 -7.10 7.88
C GLU A 119 12.79 -6.95 9.19
N ARG A 120 12.51 -5.69 9.58
CA ARG A 120 11.77 -5.38 10.82
C ARG A 120 10.32 -5.88 10.75
N PHE A 121 9.68 -5.74 9.59
CA PHE A 121 8.34 -6.27 9.35
C PHE A 121 8.29 -7.78 9.52
N TYR A 122 9.25 -8.53 8.97
CA TYR A 122 9.29 -10.00 9.14
C TYR A 122 9.58 -10.42 10.58
N THR A 123 10.41 -9.67 11.31
CA THR A 123 10.60 -9.88 12.76
C THR A 123 9.26 -9.73 13.52
N LEU A 124 8.46 -8.73 13.18
CA LEU A 124 7.12 -8.58 13.75
C LEU A 124 6.18 -9.70 13.30
N CYS A 125 6.25 -10.14 12.05
CA CYS A 125 5.47 -11.28 11.56
C CYS A 125 5.75 -12.54 12.40
N ASP A 126 7.01 -12.85 12.68
CA ASP A 126 7.39 -13.97 13.56
C ASP A 126 6.81 -13.79 14.96
N GLN A 127 6.95 -12.60 15.55
CA GLN A 127 6.48 -12.30 16.90
C GLN A 127 4.95 -12.49 17.04
N TYR A 128 4.19 -12.11 16.03
CA TYR A 128 2.71 -12.15 16.05
C TYR A 128 2.13 -13.32 15.25
N GLY A 129 2.96 -14.26 14.81
CA GLY A 129 2.52 -15.46 14.11
C GLY A 129 1.93 -15.22 12.72
N ILE A 130 2.30 -14.14 12.05
CA ILE A 130 1.95 -13.92 10.64
C ILE A 130 2.90 -14.73 9.76
N ASP A 131 2.36 -15.66 8.97
CA ASP A 131 3.18 -16.45 8.06
C ASP A 131 3.76 -15.53 6.97
N HIS A 132 5.05 -15.71 6.66
CA HIS A 132 5.77 -15.01 5.61
C HIS A 132 6.71 -15.97 4.87
N PRO A 133 7.23 -15.61 3.68
CA PRO A 133 8.20 -16.48 2.99
C PRO A 133 9.43 -16.76 3.86
N GLY A 134 10.00 -17.95 3.74
CA GLY A 134 11.31 -18.23 4.32
C GLY A 134 12.29 -17.12 3.93
N THR A 135 12.88 -16.47 4.92
CA THR A 135 13.62 -15.22 4.74
C THR A 135 15.01 -15.33 5.34
N PHE A 136 16.00 -14.85 4.61
CA PHE A 136 17.39 -14.69 5.07
C PHE A 136 17.79 -13.22 4.84
N VAL A 137 18.28 -12.57 5.89
CA VAL A 137 18.80 -11.20 5.82
C VAL A 137 20.28 -11.25 5.45
N TYR A 138 20.60 -10.72 4.28
CA TYR A 138 21.98 -10.67 3.80
C TYR A 138 22.62 -9.32 4.14
N HIS A 139 23.75 -9.36 4.80
CA HIS A 139 24.62 -8.22 5.08
C HIS A 139 25.84 -8.24 4.16
N LYS A 140 26.28 -7.08 3.68
CA LYS A 140 27.41 -6.93 2.75
C LYS A 140 28.69 -7.65 3.24
N GLU A 141 28.93 -7.62 4.54
CA GLU A 141 30.11 -8.20 5.21
C GLU A 141 30.16 -9.72 5.12
N MET A 142 29.03 -10.39 4.82
CA MET A 142 28.98 -11.83 4.63
C MET A 142 29.69 -12.28 3.35
N GLY A 143 29.87 -11.39 2.37
CA GLY A 143 30.45 -11.76 1.08
C GLY A 143 29.67 -12.91 0.44
N HIS A 144 30.39 -13.95 -0.02
CA HIS A 144 29.76 -15.16 -0.54
C HIS A 144 29.73 -16.32 0.47
N ASP A 145 30.14 -16.11 1.72
CA ASP A 145 30.17 -17.12 2.77
C ASP A 145 28.88 -17.14 3.59
N PHE A 146 27.82 -17.69 2.97
CA PHE A 146 26.52 -17.90 3.63
C PHE A 146 25.76 -19.06 3.00
N GLU A 147 24.88 -19.69 3.78
CA GLU A 147 23.98 -20.72 3.32
C GLU A 147 22.53 -20.28 3.43
N LEU A 148 21.70 -20.63 2.43
CA LEU A 148 20.29 -20.31 2.43
C LEU A 148 19.46 -21.52 2.90
N PRO A 149 18.46 -21.31 3.77
CA PRO A 149 17.60 -22.39 4.28
C PRO A 149 16.55 -22.87 3.28
N PHE A 150 16.59 -22.40 2.03
CA PHE A 150 15.63 -22.73 0.97
C PHE A 150 16.36 -22.91 -0.38
N PRO A 151 15.79 -23.75 -1.29
CA PRO A 151 16.37 -23.99 -2.60
C PRO A 151 16.08 -22.85 -3.59
N PRO A 152 16.82 -22.80 -4.73
CA PRO A 152 16.48 -21.90 -5.84
C PRO A 152 15.14 -22.27 -6.49
N PRO A 153 14.51 -21.34 -7.24
CA PRO A 153 15.00 -19.98 -7.50
C PRO A 153 14.88 -19.10 -6.26
N TYR A 154 15.75 -18.11 -6.16
CA TYR A 154 15.80 -17.16 -5.03
C TYR A 154 15.11 -15.85 -5.38
N ILE A 155 14.33 -15.32 -4.46
CA ILE A 155 13.88 -13.93 -4.51
C ILE A 155 14.91 -13.08 -3.78
N CYS A 156 15.37 -11.99 -4.43
CA CYS A 156 16.29 -11.03 -3.84
C CYS A 156 15.71 -9.62 -4.00
N LYS A 157 15.56 -8.90 -2.91
CA LYS A 157 14.96 -7.55 -2.88
C LYS A 157 15.62 -6.70 -1.80
N PRO A 158 15.68 -5.35 -1.95
CA PRO A 158 16.23 -4.48 -0.92
C PRO A 158 15.32 -4.45 0.32
N ALA A 159 15.94 -4.37 1.51
CA ALA A 159 15.21 -4.14 2.76
C ALA A 159 14.57 -2.75 2.76
N ASN A 160 15.30 -1.75 2.29
CA ASN A 160 14.87 -0.37 2.15
C ASN A 160 14.78 0.02 0.66
N GLY A 161 13.57 0.08 0.14
CA GLY A 161 13.32 0.39 -1.27
C GLY A 161 13.70 1.82 -1.65
N VAL A 162 13.53 2.79 -0.76
CA VAL A 162 13.87 4.21 -1.03
C VAL A 162 15.37 4.34 -1.24
N ALA A 163 16.18 3.91 -0.28
CA ALA A 163 17.64 3.94 -0.38
C ALA A 163 18.16 3.15 -1.58
N TYR A 164 17.46 2.08 -1.98
CA TYR A 164 17.87 1.30 -3.15
C TYR A 164 17.76 2.08 -4.46
N TRP A 165 16.68 2.83 -4.66
CA TRP A 165 16.48 3.62 -5.88
C TRP A 165 17.38 4.88 -5.94
N GLU A 166 17.99 5.28 -4.83
CA GLU A 166 19.02 6.33 -4.79
C GLU A 166 20.38 5.85 -5.33
N HIS A 167 20.58 4.52 -5.48
CA HIS A 167 21.80 3.88 -5.95
C HIS A 167 21.57 3.04 -7.21
N PRO A 168 21.18 3.65 -8.35
CA PRO A 168 20.82 2.92 -9.56
C PRO A 168 22.04 2.27 -10.23
N PHE A 169 21.83 1.12 -10.87
CA PHE A 169 22.80 0.41 -11.69
C PHE A 169 22.11 -0.26 -12.88
N GLU A 170 22.90 -0.67 -13.88
CA GLU A 170 22.35 -1.33 -15.07
C GLU A 170 21.71 -2.68 -14.72
N GLY A 171 20.42 -2.81 -15.04
CA GLY A 171 19.62 -4.01 -14.75
C GLY A 171 19.08 -4.06 -13.32
N ASN A 172 18.98 -2.90 -12.63
CA ASN A 172 18.33 -2.86 -11.34
C ASN A 172 16.82 -3.13 -11.45
N GLU A 173 16.32 -3.97 -10.58
CA GLU A 173 14.91 -4.38 -10.48
C GLU A 173 14.41 -4.20 -9.04
N LYS A 174 13.11 -3.97 -8.88
CA LYS A 174 12.47 -3.92 -7.55
C LYS A 174 12.59 -5.26 -6.81
N VAL A 175 12.48 -6.36 -7.58
CA VAL A 175 12.54 -7.74 -7.06
C VAL A 175 13.21 -8.60 -8.12
N PHE A 176 14.29 -9.26 -7.76
CA PHE A 176 14.97 -10.23 -8.62
C PHE A 176 14.46 -11.65 -8.34
N CYS A 177 14.18 -12.41 -9.40
CA CYS A 177 13.96 -13.86 -9.33
C CYS A 177 15.16 -14.58 -9.95
N LEU A 178 16.00 -15.16 -9.12
CA LEU A 178 17.33 -15.64 -9.49
C LEU A 178 17.39 -17.16 -9.54
N PRO A 179 17.73 -17.76 -10.69
CA PRO A 179 17.59 -19.20 -10.91
C PRO A 179 18.57 -20.04 -10.09
N ASP A 180 19.70 -19.49 -9.69
CA ASP A 180 20.78 -20.21 -9.02
C ASP A 180 21.65 -19.32 -8.14
N ARG A 181 22.54 -19.93 -7.40
CA ARG A 181 23.47 -19.26 -6.49
C ARG A 181 24.40 -18.30 -7.21
N ALA A 182 24.91 -18.65 -8.36
CA ALA A 182 25.84 -17.79 -9.10
C ALA A 182 25.15 -16.51 -9.61
N ALA A 183 23.87 -16.59 -10.02
CA ALA A 183 23.08 -15.41 -10.37
C ALA A 183 22.84 -14.52 -9.15
N LEU A 184 22.57 -15.12 -7.99
CA LEU A 184 22.39 -14.38 -6.73
C LEU A 184 23.64 -13.60 -6.34
N GLU A 185 24.81 -14.26 -6.32
CA GLU A 185 26.09 -13.62 -5.96
C GLU A 185 26.42 -12.45 -6.89
N ARG A 186 26.28 -12.64 -8.21
CA ARG A 186 26.46 -11.54 -9.19
C ARG A 186 25.53 -10.36 -8.96
N THR A 187 24.28 -10.63 -8.55
CA THR A 187 23.30 -9.57 -8.27
C THR A 187 23.68 -8.81 -7.01
N LEU A 188 24.06 -9.52 -5.93
CA LEU A 188 24.52 -8.90 -4.67
C LEU A 188 25.77 -8.02 -4.92
N ASP A 189 26.74 -8.52 -5.69
CA ASP A 189 27.95 -7.76 -6.05
C ASP A 189 27.59 -6.46 -6.78
N LYS A 190 26.67 -6.49 -7.73
CA LYS A 190 26.22 -5.29 -8.47
C LYS A 190 25.51 -4.28 -7.54
N VAL A 191 24.61 -4.75 -6.68
CA VAL A 191 23.89 -3.90 -5.73
C VAL A 191 24.85 -3.15 -4.83
N TYR A 192 25.81 -3.87 -4.23
CA TYR A 192 26.73 -3.25 -3.29
C TYR A 192 27.88 -2.48 -3.96
N ALA A 193 28.23 -2.82 -5.21
CA ALA A 193 29.13 -2.00 -6.02
C ALA A 193 28.52 -0.64 -6.38
N ALA A 194 27.18 -0.57 -6.54
CA ALA A 194 26.47 0.68 -6.74
C ALA A 194 26.36 1.55 -5.48
N GLY A 195 26.81 1.04 -4.31
CA GLY A 195 26.84 1.80 -3.07
C GLY A 195 25.59 1.66 -2.19
N TYR A 196 24.70 0.71 -2.47
CA TYR A 196 23.52 0.47 -1.60
C TYR A 196 23.95 0.23 -0.14
N PRO A 197 23.44 1.02 0.84
CA PRO A 197 23.98 1.05 2.19
C PRO A 197 23.30 0.08 3.18
N ASP A 198 22.22 -0.60 2.77
CA ASP A 198 21.37 -1.39 3.66
C ASP A 198 21.41 -2.88 3.31
N THR A 199 20.66 -3.71 4.04
CA THR A 199 20.62 -5.16 3.84
C THR A 199 19.79 -5.56 2.62
N MET A 200 20.09 -6.75 2.08
CA MET A 200 19.26 -7.40 1.07
C MET A 200 18.44 -8.54 1.70
N ILE A 201 17.19 -8.63 1.31
CA ILE A 201 16.29 -9.69 1.74
C ILE A 201 16.31 -10.79 0.70
N LEU A 202 16.78 -11.96 1.08
CA LEU A 202 16.74 -13.16 0.27
C LEU A 202 15.58 -14.02 0.75
N GLN A 203 14.72 -14.47 -0.17
CA GLN A 203 13.53 -15.24 0.19
C GLN A 203 13.34 -16.47 -0.67
N GLU A 204 12.66 -17.45 -0.12
CA GLU A 204 12.15 -18.58 -0.90
C GLU A 204 11.19 -18.08 -1.98
N PHE A 205 11.25 -18.72 -3.13
CA PHE A 205 10.26 -18.50 -4.17
C PHE A 205 8.96 -19.26 -3.82
N ILE A 206 7.85 -18.54 -3.74
CA ILE A 206 6.52 -19.15 -3.59
C ILE A 206 5.93 -19.36 -4.98
N PRO A 207 5.70 -20.62 -5.42
CA PRO A 207 5.14 -20.92 -6.73
C PRO A 207 3.71 -20.37 -6.89
N GLY A 208 3.27 -20.28 -8.12
CA GLY A 208 1.92 -19.85 -8.49
C GLY A 208 1.92 -18.54 -9.27
N ASP A 209 0.92 -18.41 -10.14
CA ASP A 209 0.68 -17.22 -10.95
C ASP A 209 0.00 -16.10 -10.12
N ASP A 210 -0.45 -15.04 -10.79
CA ASP A 210 -1.10 -13.88 -10.16
C ASP A 210 -2.30 -14.30 -9.30
N SER A 211 -3.01 -15.37 -9.67
CA SER A 211 -4.19 -15.84 -8.92
C SER A 211 -3.88 -16.44 -7.54
N TYR A 212 -2.61 -16.58 -7.19
CA TYR A 212 -2.17 -16.92 -5.84
C TYR A 212 -2.01 -15.71 -4.94
N MET A 213 -1.99 -14.50 -5.52
CA MET A 213 -1.89 -13.25 -4.76
C MET A 213 -3.22 -12.87 -4.11
N ARG A 214 -3.10 -12.24 -2.95
CA ARG A 214 -4.18 -11.62 -2.20
C ARG A 214 -3.76 -10.22 -1.78
N VAL A 215 -4.73 -9.34 -1.70
CA VAL A 215 -4.58 -8.01 -1.15
C VAL A 215 -5.56 -7.83 0.00
N LEU A 216 -5.09 -7.41 1.16
CA LEU A 216 -5.95 -7.16 2.32
C LEU A 216 -5.90 -5.69 2.68
N THR A 217 -6.97 -4.96 2.40
CA THR A 217 -7.12 -3.56 2.82
C THR A 217 -7.86 -3.50 4.15
N CYS A 218 -7.28 -2.76 5.11
CA CYS A 218 -7.85 -2.57 6.44
C CYS A 218 -7.99 -1.09 6.76
N TYR A 219 -8.87 -0.78 7.71
CA TYR A 219 -8.96 0.50 8.39
C TYR A 219 -9.00 0.30 9.90
N SER A 220 -8.13 1.00 10.62
CA SER A 220 -8.11 1.05 12.08
C SER A 220 -8.48 2.47 12.54
N ASP A 221 -9.32 2.55 13.58
CA ASP A 221 -9.75 3.83 14.17
C ASP A 221 -8.64 4.55 14.96
N GLU A 222 -8.98 5.70 15.55
CA GLU A 222 -8.06 6.48 16.39
C GLU A 222 -7.56 5.75 17.63
N GLN A 223 -8.29 4.75 18.10
CA GLN A 223 -7.94 3.92 19.24
C GLN A 223 -7.19 2.64 18.83
N ALA A 224 -6.68 2.58 17.59
CA ALA A 224 -6.00 1.42 17.01
C ALA A 224 -6.86 0.14 17.03
N ARG A 225 -8.19 0.27 16.87
CA ARG A 225 -9.11 -0.86 16.71
C ARG A 225 -9.46 -1.02 15.24
N VAL A 226 -9.26 -2.21 14.72
CA VAL A 226 -9.62 -2.49 13.32
C VAL A 226 -11.13 -2.46 13.14
N LYS A 227 -11.60 -1.70 12.15
CA LYS A 227 -13.03 -1.48 11.89
C LYS A 227 -13.48 -1.97 10.51
N LEU A 228 -12.55 -2.09 9.57
CA LEU A 228 -12.85 -2.60 8.22
C LEU A 228 -11.73 -3.51 7.76
N MET A 229 -12.10 -4.66 7.22
CA MET A 229 -11.19 -5.58 6.54
C MET A 229 -11.83 -6.09 5.25
N CYS A 230 -11.15 -5.91 4.14
CA CYS A 230 -11.57 -6.38 2.83
C CYS A 230 -10.45 -7.16 2.16
N LEU A 231 -10.66 -8.47 2.00
CA LEU A 231 -9.74 -9.33 1.27
C LEU A 231 -10.11 -9.37 -0.21
N GLY A 232 -9.14 -9.07 -1.06
CA GLY A 232 -9.21 -9.20 -2.50
C GLY A 232 -8.36 -10.36 -3.01
N HIS A 233 -8.96 -11.20 -3.83
CA HIS A 233 -8.28 -12.22 -4.62
C HIS A 233 -7.78 -11.57 -5.90
N VAL A 234 -6.48 -11.45 -6.07
CA VAL A 234 -5.88 -10.93 -7.29
C VAL A 234 -6.01 -11.98 -8.39
N LEU A 235 -6.57 -11.60 -9.52
CA LEU A 235 -6.73 -12.49 -10.68
C LEU A 235 -5.76 -12.14 -11.81
N LEU A 236 -5.25 -10.90 -11.81
CA LEU A 236 -4.29 -10.40 -12.78
C LEU A 236 -3.50 -9.24 -12.16
N GLU A 237 -2.18 -9.24 -12.37
CA GLU A 237 -1.28 -8.13 -12.07
C GLU A 237 -0.83 -7.41 -13.36
N GLU A 238 -0.20 -6.25 -13.23
CA GLU A 238 0.47 -5.57 -14.34
C GLU A 238 1.86 -6.20 -14.55
N HIS A 239 2.13 -6.63 -15.79
CA HIS A 239 3.39 -7.26 -16.19
C HIS A 239 4.34 -6.30 -16.92
N THR A 240 4.07 -4.99 -16.89
CA THR A 240 4.99 -3.99 -17.43
C THR A 240 6.16 -3.75 -16.47
N PRO A 241 7.36 -3.36 -16.95
CA PRO A 241 8.54 -3.18 -16.07
C PRO A 241 8.32 -2.25 -14.88
N HIS A 242 7.49 -1.20 -15.04
CA HIS A 242 7.16 -0.25 -13.98
C HIS A 242 5.85 -0.59 -13.25
N GLY A 243 5.10 -1.56 -13.73
CA GLY A 243 3.79 -1.95 -13.18
C GLY A 243 3.82 -3.23 -12.34
N ILE A 244 4.93 -3.96 -12.32
CA ILE A 244 5.05 -5.21 -11.56
C ILE A 244 4.67 -5.00 -10.09
N GLY A 245 3.75 -5.86 -9.61
CA GLY A 245 3.19 -5.78 -8.26
C GLY A 245 1.96 -4.87 -8.13
N ASN A 246 1.52 -4.21 -9.22
CA ASN A 246 0.24 -3.54 -9.24
C ASN A 246 -0.87 -4.50 -9.66
N HIS A 247 -1.94 -4.52 -8.91
CA HIS A 247 -3.10 -5.36 -9.24
C HIS A 247 -3.92 -4.74 -10.37
N ALA A 248 -4.31 -5.55 -11.35
CA ALA A 248 -5.10 -5.13 -12.51
C ALA A 248 -6.55 -5.65 -12.46
N VAL A 249 -6.78 -6.84 -11.86
CA VAL A 249 -8.10 -7.42 -11.64
C VAL A 249 -8.15 -8.04 -10.24
N ILE A 250 -9.14 -7.64 -9.45
CA ILE A 250 -9.37 -8.15 -8.08
C ILE A 250 -10.83 -8.60 -7.94
N LEU A 251 -11.03 -9.79 -7.39
CA LEU A 251 -12.32 -10.30 -6.94
C LEU A 251 -12.33 -10.33 -5.41
N THR A 252 -13.29 -9.69 -4.75
CA THR A 252 -13.40 -9.79 -3.29
C THR A 252 -13.73 -11.23 -2.88
N GLU A 253 -13.01 -11.70 -1.87
CA GLU A 253 -13.10 -13.07 -1.36
C GLU A 253 -13.17 -13.07 0.19
N PRO A 254 -14.22 -13.61 0.82
CA PRO A 254 -14.29 -13.67 2.27
C PRO A 254 -13.34 -14.73 2.82
N ASN A 255 -12.48 -14.33 3.75
CA ASN A 255 -11.68 -15.25 4.58
C ASN A 255 -11.54 -14.64 5.98
N GLU A 256 -12.53 -14.91 6.83
CA GLU A 256 -12.62 -14.32 8.16
C GLU A 256 -11.43 -14.71 9.06
N ALA A 257 -11.01 -15.99 9.00
CA ALA A 257 -9.88 -16.45 9.81
C ALA A 257 -8.57 -15.74 9.47
N LEU A 258 -8.30 -15.54 8.17
CA LEU A 258 -7.14 -14.76 7.72
C LEU A 258 -7.25 -13.29 8.16
N CYS A 259 -8.42 -12.67 7.97
CA CYS A 259 -8.64 -11.29 8.39
C CYS A 259 -8.41 -11.11 9.90
N LEU A 260 -8.97 -11.97 10.75
CA LEU A 260 -8.81 -11.86 12.19
C LEU A 260 -7.35 -11.99 12.64
N LYS A 261 -6.56 -12.83 11.99
CA LYS A 261 -5.12 -12.94 12.24
C LYS A 261 -4.39 -11.60 12.00
N PHE A 262 -4.68 -10.92 10.89
CA PHE A 262 -4.11 -9.61 10.60
C PHE A 262 -4.71 -8.49 11.44
N LYS A 263 -5.97 -8.62 11.88
CA LYS A 263 -6.57 -7.72 12.85
C LYS A 263 -5.77 -7.72 14.16
N ASP A 264 -5.51 -8.91 14.72
CA ASP A 264 -4.77 -9.04 15.97
C ASP A 264 -3.36 -8.46 15.86
N PHE A 265 -2.70 -8.65 14.70
CA PHE A 265 -1.41 -8.00 14.40
C PHE A 265 -1.51 -6.47 14.41
N LEU A 266 -2.46 -5.89 13.67
CA LEU A 266 -2.61 -4.43 13.57
C LEU A 266 -2.93 -3.80 14.92
N GLU A 267 -3.82 -4.40 15.71
CA GLU A 267 -4.18 -3.92 17.05
C GLU A 267 -3.00 -4.04 18.03
N ALA A 268 -2.21 -5.13 17.93
CA ALA A 268 -1.05 -5.35 18.79
C ALA A 268 0.07 -4.33 18.55
N VAL A 269 0.29 -3.92 17.29
CA VAL A 269 1.30 -2.88 16.95
C VAL A 269 0.75 -1.45 17.11
N GLY A 270 -0.52 -1.28 17.48
CA GLY A 270 -1.13 0.04 17.66
C GLY A 270 -1.36 0.79 16.34
N PHE A 271 -1.69 0.09 15.25
CA PHE A 271 -1.86 0.69 13.93
C PHE A 271 -3.13 1.51 13.83
N THR A 272 -3.05 2.73 13.28
CA THR A 272 -4.20 3.61 13.00
C THR A 272 -4.24 4.03 11.53
N GLY A 273 -5.44 4.24 10.99
CA GLY A 273 -5.65 4.63 9.59
C GLY A 273 -5.72 3.42 8.65
N PHE A 274 -5.44 3.65 7.36
CA PHE A 274 -5.47 2.61 6.34
C PHE A 274 -4.18 1.80 6.30
N SER A 275 -4.31 0.49 6.14
CA SER A 275 -3.22 -0.41 5.79
C SER A 275 -3.61 -1.32 4.63
N ASN A 276 -2.59 -1.82 3.91
CA ASN A 276 -2.78 -2.70 2.78
C ASN A 276 -1.66 -3.75 2.78
N PHE A 277 -2.02 -5.03 2.92
CA PHE A 277 -1.07 -6.13 2.90
C PHE A 277 -1.07 -6.82 1.53
N ASP A 278 0.12 -7.10 1.03
CA ASP A 278 0.33 -7.99 -0.10
C ASP A 278 0.66 -9.38 0.42
N ILE A 279 -0.17 -10.36 0.03
CA ILE A 279 -0.17 -11.71 0.59
C ILE A 279 -0.17 -12.71 -0.56
N LYS A 280 0.59 -13.81 -0.46
CA LYS A 280 0.53 -14.91 -1.42
C LYS A 280 0.11 -16.20 -0.75
N TYR A 281 -0.81 -16.92 -1.38
CA TYR A 281 -1.17 -18.27 -0.96
C TYR A 281 -0.09 -19.25 -1.44
N ASP A 282 0.49 -19.99 -0.51
CA ASP A 282 1.45 -21.03 -0.79
C ASP A 282 0.76 -22.39 -0.78
N GLN A 283 0.56 -22.97 -1.97
CA GLN A 283 -0.09 -24.27 -2.10
C GLN A 283 0.72 -25.44 -1.53
N ARG A 284 2.02 -25.25 -1.25
CA ARG A 284 2.90 -26.30 -0.72
C ARG A 284 2.55 -26.64 0.75
N ASP A 285 2.15 -25.63 1.52
CA ASP A 285 1.81 -25.77 2.94
C ASP A 285 0.39 -25.28 3.30
N GLY A 286 -0.36 -24.75 2.31
CA GLY A 286 -1.72 -24.25 2.49
C GLY A 286 -1.81 -22.93 3.24
N LYS A 287 -0.71 -22.15 3.36
CA LYS A 287 -0.65 -20.94 4.14
C LYS A 287 -0.71 -19.68 3.28
N PHE A 288 -1.20 -18.60 3.89
CA PHE A 288 -1.17 -17.26 3.33
C PHE A 288 0.03 -16.50 3.91
N LYS A 289 1.01 -16.18 3.07
CA LYS A 289 2.28 -15.57 3.46
C LYS A 289 2.31 -14.09 3.11
N ALA A 290 2.52 -13.23 4.10
CA ALA A 290 2.63 -11.80 3.92
C ALA A 290 3.97 -11.42 3.29
N PHE A 291 3.93 -10.57 2.25
CA PHE A 291 5.12 -10.05 1.59
C PHE A 291 5.52 -8.67 2.12
N GLU A 292 4.54 -7.82 2.34
CA GLU A 292 4.75 -6.47 2.87
C GLU A 292 3.43 -5.88 3.39
N ILE A 293 3.57 -4.82 4.19
CA ILE A 293 2.49 -3.92 4.57
C ILE A 293 2.77 -2.54 3.96
N ASN A 294 1.75 -1.97 3.35
CA ASN A 294 1.71 -0.57 2.96
C ASN A 294 0.90 0.20 3.99
N THR A 295 1.46 1.26 4.58
CA THR A 295 0.83 2.05 5.67
C THR A 295 -0.18 3.08 5.14
N ARG A 296 -0.94 2.69 4.17
CA ARG A 296 -1.95 3.46 3.43
C ARG A 296 -2.95 2.54 2.75
N GLN A 297 -4.03 3.13 2.17
CA GLN A 297 -4.88 2.44 1.21
C GLN A 297 -4.07 2.06 -0.06
N GLY A 298 -4.36 0.90 -0.63
CA GLY A 298 -3.68 0.41 -1.84
C GLY A 298 -4.02 1.23 -3.10
N ARG A 299 -3.21 1.09 -4.15
CA ARG A 299 -3.50 1.67 -5.47
C ARG A 299 -4.86 1.20 -6.02
N SER A 300 -5.23 -0.02 -5.73
CA SER A 300 -6.49 -0.65 -6.12
C SER A 300 -7.65 -0.41 -5.14
N ASN A 301 -7.51 0.48 -4.16
CA ASN A 301 -8.41 0.63 -3.01
C ASN A 301 -9.91 0.69 -3.34
N TYR A 302 -10.29 1.12 -4.54
CA TYR A 302 -11.69 1.21 -4.92
C TYR A 302 -12.42 -0.15 -4.95
N TYR A 303 -11.70 -1.27 -4.97
CA TYR A 303 -12.34 -2.60 -4.87
C TYR A 303 -13.14 -2.74 -3.56
N VAL A 304 -12.70 -2.08 -2.49
CA VAL A 304 -13.39 -2.04 -1.20
C VAL A 304 -14.68 -1.23 -1.29
N THR A 305 -14.60 -0.03 -1.89
CA THR A 305 -15.78 0.82 -2.14
C THR A 305 -16.77 0.12 -3.08
N GLY A 306 -16.27 -0.53 -4.14
CA GLY A 306 -17.08 -1.32 -5.07
C GLY A 306 -17.77 -2.53 -4.42
N ALA A 307 -17.22 -3.07 -3.35
CA ALA A 307 -17.86 -4.10 -2.53
C ALA A 307 -18.94 -3.57 -1.58
N GLY A 308 -19.20 -2.25 -1.58
CA GLY A 308 -20.22 -1.61 -0.76
C GLY A 308 -19.70 -0.96 0.53
N TYR A 309 -18.38 -0.92 0.73
CA TYR A 309 -17.76 -0.35 1.93
C TYR A 309 -16.89 0.86 1.55
N ASN A 310 -17.54 2.02 1.48
CA ASN A 310 -16.91 3.24 1.00
C ASN A 310 -15.82 3.72 1.98
N LEU A 311 -14.55 3.78 1.50
CA LEU A 311 -13.40 4.15 2.32
C LEU A 311 -13.42 5.60 2.80
N ALA A 312 -13.97 6.52 2.00
CA ALA A 312 -14.13 7.91 2.43
C ALA A 312 -15.16 8.03 3.56
N LYS A 313 -16.22 7.24 3.50
CA LYS A 313 -17.27 7.25 4.52
C LYS A 313 -16.74 6.76 5.87
N ILE A 314 -16.03 5.64 5.92
CA ILE A 314 -15.48 5.13 7.19
C ILE A 314 -14.47 6.10 7.80
N LEU A 315 -13.65 6.74 6.96
CA LEU A 315 -12.69 7.74 7.41
C LEU A 315 -13.37 8.98 8.01
N VAL A 316 -14.44 9.48 7.36
CA VAL A 316 -15.19 10.65 7.86
C VAL A 316 -15.96 10.31 9.13
N GLU A 317 -16.62 9.16 9.18
CA GLU A 317 -17.34 8.69 10.38
C GLU A 317 -16.44 8.59 11.60
N ASP A 318 -15.18 8.11 11.42
CA ASP A 318 -14.19 8.03 12.51
C ASP A 318 -13.57 9.39 12.83
N ARG A 319 -12.95 10.06 11.86
CA ARG A 319 -12.04 11.19 12.08
C ARG A 319 -12.70 12.56 12.11
N VAL A 320 -13.93 12.68 11.63
CA VAL A 320 -14.68 13.97 11.59
C VAL A 320 -15.92 13.91 12.46
N GLU A 321 -16.65 12.82 12.37
CA GLU A 321 -17.92 12.66 13.07
C GLU A 321 -17.78 11.94 14.43
N HIS A 322 -16.60 11.33 14.69
CA HIS A 322 -16.28 10.57 15.90
C HIS A 322 -17.35 9.55 16.28
N LYS A 323 -17.91 8.87 15.27
CA LYS A 323 -18.93 7.84 15.46
C LYS A 323 -18.31 6.53 15.93
N PRO A 324 -18.96 5.80 16.83
CA PRO A 324 -18.55 4.44 17.13
C PRO A 324 -18.71 3.55 15.90
N LEU A 325 -17.64 2.86 15.52
CA LEU A 325 -17.62 1.94 14.39
C LEU A 325 -17.56 0.49 14.89
N GLU A 326 -18.36 -0.36 14.26
CA GLU A 326 -18.27 -1.81 14.46
C GLU A 326 -17.28 -2.44 13.47
N LEU A 327 -16.69 -3.58 13.85
CA LEU A 327 -15.83 -4.34 12.95
C LEU A 327 -16.65 -4.92 11.78
N VAL A 328 -16.22 -4.64 10.58
CA VAL A 328 -16.75 -5.23 9.35
C VAL A 328 -15.65 -6.02 8.64
N VAL A 329 -15.86 -7.34 8.51
CA VAL A 329 -15.13 -8.19 7.56
C VAL A 329 -16.03 -8.37 6.34
N THR A 330 -15.56 -7.88 5.18
CA THR A 330 -16.40 -7.80 3.97
C THR A 330 -16.75 -9.21 3.47
N ARG A 331 -18.02 -9.40 3.09
CA ARG A 331 -18.53 -10.68 2.56
C ARG A 331 -19.14 -10.52 1.14
N ASN A 332 -19.30 -9.28 0.69
CA ASN A 332 -19.86 -8.99 -0.62
C ASN A 332 -18.88 -9.36 -1.73
N ARG A 333 -19.39 -9.99 -2.77
CA ARG A 333 -18.61 -10.33 -3.95
C ARG A 333 -18.64 -9.16 -4.94
N SER A 334 -17.47 -8.64 -5.29
CA SER A 334 -17.31 -7.54 -6.24
C SER A 334 -16.06 -7.78 -7.08
N LEU A 335 -16.15 -7.49 -8.37
CA LEU A 335 -15.02 -7.52 -9.31
C LEU A 335 -14.59 -6.08 -9.64
N TRP A 336 -13.37 -5.75 -9.28
CA TRP A 336 -12.71 -4.51 -9.66
C TRP A 336 -11.66 -4.76 -10.74
N ARG A 337 -11.55 -3.83 -11.69
CA ARG A 337 -10.51 -3.88 -12.73
C ARG A 337 -10.12 -2.49 -13.20
N VAL A 338 -8.86 -2.32 -13.62
CA VAL A 338 -8.32 -1.12 -14.28
C VAL A 338 -8.00 -1.35 -15.76
N VAL A 339 -8.13 -2.58 -16.23
CA VAL A 339 -7.93 -2.96 -17.64
C VAL A 339 -9.27 -3.09 -18.36
N PRO A 340 -9.31 -3.00 -19.69
CA PRO A 340 -10.52 -3.29 -20.48
C PRO A 340 -11.07 -4.71 -20.18
N GLN A 341 -12.38 -4.87 -20.22
CA GLN A 341 -13.03 -6.16 -19.91
C GLN A 341 -12.50 -7.32 -20.75
N GLN A 342 -12.22 -7.08 -22.00
CA GLN A 342 -11.65 -8.09 -22.91
C GLN A 342 -10.27 -8.58 -22.46
N VAL A 343 -9.43 -7.68 -21.94
CA VAL A 343 -8.12 -8.01 -21.37
C VAL A 343 -8.31 -8.85 -20.09
N ALA A 344 -9.21 -8.42 -19.20
CA ALA A 344 -9.51 -9.20 -18.01
C ALA A 344 -9.93 -10.63 -18.38
N TYR A 345 -10.86 -10.80 -19.31
CA TYR A 345 -11.31 -12.13 -19.75
C TYR A 345 -10.22 -12.96 -20.45
N ALA A 346 -9.32 -12.32 -21.18
CA ALA A 346 -8.25 -13.04 -21.90
C ALA A 346 -7.20 -13.61 -20.95
N TYR A 347 -6.93 -12.93 -19.81
CA TYR A 347 -5.79 -13.25 -18.95
C TYR A 347 -6.18 -13.72 -17.53
N THR A 348 -7.46 -13.83 -17.21
CA THR A 348 -7.91 -14.40 -15.92
C THR A 348 -8.51 -15.80 -16.10
N PRO A 349 -8.48 -16.64 -15.06
CA PRO A 349 -9.03 -18.00 -15.15
C PRO A 349 -10.54 -17.99 -15.45
N LYS A 350 -10.98 -18.79 -16.42
CA LYS A 350 -12.38 -18.84 -16.90
C LYS A 350 -13.42 -19.09 -15.80
N LYS A 351 -13.06 -19.78 -14.72
CA LYS A 351 -13.95 -20.04 -13.57
C LYS A 351 -14.41 -18.78 -12.84
N TYR A 352 -13.76 -17.62 -13.09
CA TYR A 352 -14.11 -16.32 -12.50
C TYR A 352 -14.85 -15.38 -13.47
N HIS A 353 -15.18 -15.85 -14.69
CA HIS A 353 -15.82 -15.02 -15.72
C HIS A 353 -17.37 -14.97 -15.61
N ALA A 354 -17.96 -15.62 -14.63
CA ALA A 354 -19.42 -15.71 -14.47
C ALA A 354 -20.01 -14.52 -13.70
#